data_df654d8ab5792ad267c33bdac4c7a749
#
_entry.id   df654d8ab5792ad267c33bdac4c7a749
#
_cell.length_a   1.000
_cell.length_b   1.000
_cell.length_c   1.000
_cell.angle_alpha   90.00
_cell.angle_beta   90.00
_cell.angle_gamma   90.00
#
_symmetry.space_group_name_H-M   'P 1'
#
loop_
_entity.id
_entity.type
_entity.pdbx_description
1 polymer ?
#
loop_
_entity_poly.entity_id
_entity_poly.type
_entity_poly.pdbx_seq_one_letter_code
_entity_poly.pdbx_strand_id
1 'polypeptide(L)'
;MKVRKVYLDGDSPAIRRLCSKDKRLAKAIMAIGAIDYDVYEDEYEFLIWQIVGQMISGKATEKIGNRLTQWCEGAITREAIDELTDDDLRRVGLSRPKISYIRSLNDAIKTGELDFAELRRLNDEDVMKKLRSFRGIGAWTATMYMIFVLDRQDVISMYDRCFLEVYRWLYDTDDISPDSIKKRAAKWSPYASIVARYFYYFLDRGLTKTKFKL
;
A
#
# COMPACT_ATOMS: atom_id res chain seq x y z
N MET A 1 -11.83 8.21 -3.78
CA MET A 1 -10.41 8.46 -4.24
C MET A 1 -10.32 8.39 -5.76
N LYS A 2 -9.65 9.35 -6.39
CA LYS A 2 -9.34 9.34 -7.81
C LYS A 2 -8.13 8.44 -8.08
N VAL A 3 -8.21 7.63 -9.16
CA VAL A 3 -7.16 6.65 -9.50
C VAL A 3 -6.82 6.71 -10.99
N ARG A 4 -5.54 6.47 -11.30
CA ARG A 4 -5.04 6.14 -12.63
C ARG A 4 -4.87 4.61 -12.73
N LYS A 5 -5.47 4.00 -13.73
CA LYS A 5 -5.30 2.56 -13.96
C LYS A 5 -4.06 2.27 -14.80
N VAL A 6 -3.34 1.21 -14.42
CA VAL A 6 -2.20 0.67 -15.16
C VAL A 6 -2.50 -0.79 -15.50
N TYR A 7 -2.39 -1.14 -16.76
CA TYR A 7 -2.61 -2.49 -17.27
C TYR A 7 -1.28 -3.21 -17.49
N LEU A 8 -1.19 -4.46 -17.05
CA LEU A 8 -0.04 -5.35 -17.26
C LEU A 8 -0.52 -6.69 -17.82
N ASP A 9 0.13 -7.13 -18.89
CA ASP A 9 -0.08 -8.43 -19.53
C ASP A 9 1.25 -9.17 -19.75
N GLY A 10 1.19 -10.32 -20.41
CA GLY A 10 2.36 -11.14 -20.70
C GLY A 10 3.41 -10.44 -21.58
N ASP A 11 3.01 -9.44 -22.36
CA ASP A 11 3.90 -8.68 -23.24
C ASP A 11 4.57 -7.49 -22.53
N SER A 12 4.08 -7.12 -21.37
CA SER A 12 4.65 -6.04 -20.56
C SER A 12 6.11 -6.34 -20.19
N PRO A 13 7.04 -5.41 -20.34
CA PRO A 13 8.47 -5.63 -20.04
C PRO A 13 8.71 -6.13 -18.61
N ALA A 14 7.96 -5.63 -17.64
CA ALA A 14 8.03 -6.07 -16.25
C ALA A 14 7.67 -7.55 -16.11
N ILE A 15 6.58 -7.99 -16.73
CA ILE A 15 6.12 -9.37 -16.66
C ILE A 15 7.10 -10.33 -17.32
N ARG A 16 7.57 -10.00 -18.52
CA ARG A 16 8.61 -10.80 -19.21
C ARG A 16 9.87 -10.93 -18.36
N ARG A 17 10.33 -9.85 -17.76
CA ARG A 17 11.51 -9.85 -16.88
C ARG A 17 11.31 -10.73 -15.67
N LEU A 18 10.22 -10.54 -14.93
CA LEU A 18 9.90 -11.32 -13.72
C LEU A 18 9.80 -12.82 -14.03
N CYS A 19 9.07 -13.19 -15.09
CA CYS A 19 8.90 -14.57 -15.52
C CYS A 19 10.23 -15.23 -15.96
N SER A 20 11.14 -14.48 -16.55
CA SER A 20 12.46 -15.01 -16.96
C SER A 20 13.39 -15.28 -15.76
N LYS A 21 13.21 -14.59 -14.64
CA LYS A 21 14.11 -14.66 -13.48
C LYS A 21 13.63 -15.56 -12.36
N ASP A 22 12.31 -15.80 -12.27
CA ASP A 22 11.72 -16.61 -11.19
C ASP A 22 10.64 -17.54 -11.75
N LYS A 23 10.98 -18.84 -11.90
CA LYS A 23 10.07 -19.84 -12.47
C LYS A 23 8.81 -20.09 -11.63
N ARG A 24 8.91 -20.00 -10.28
CA ARG A 24 7.75 -20.15 -9.41
C ARG A 24 6.79 -18.96 -9.57
N LEU A 25 7.35 -17.76 -9.54
CA LEU A 25 6.59 -16.54 -9.78
C LEU A 25 5.96 -16.52 -11.18
N ALA A 26 6.71 -16.94 -12.22
CA ALA A 26 6.20 -17.04 -13.58
C ALA A 26 4.96 -17.93 -13.67
N LYS A 27 4.98 -19.10 -13.03
CA LYS A 27 3.82 -19.99 -13.01
C LYS A 27 2.61 -19.38 -12.32
N ALA A 28 2.82 -18.67 -11.21
CA ALA A 28 1.76 -18.00 -10.50
C ALA A 28 1.21 -16.80 -11.30
N ILE A 29 2.07 -16.02 -11.94
CA ILE A 29 1.66 -14.93 -12.85
C ILE A 29 0.82 -15.48 -14.00
N MET A 30 1.25 -16.57 -14.64
CA MET A 30 0.50 -17.21 -15.73
C MET A 30 -0.88 -17.72 -15.29
N ALA A 31 -1.03 -18.17 -14.05
CA ALA A 31 -2.31 -18.62 -13.50
C ALA A 31 -3.30 -17.45 -13.29
N ILE A 32 -2.80 -16.25 -13.01
CA ILE A 32 -3.61 -15.03 -12.88
C ILE A 32 -3.90 -14.43 -14.27
N GLY A 33 -2.90 -14.40 -15.14
CA GLY A 33 -2.93 -13.69 -16.41
C GLY A 33 -2.67 -12.19 -16.25
N ALA A 34 -3.28 -11.41 -17.14
CA ALA A 34 -3.20 -9.95 -17.09
C ALA A 34 -3.88 -9.40 -15.83
N ILE A 35 -3.35 -8.30 -15.33
CA ILE A 35 -3.92 -7.54 -14.22
C ILE A 35 -4.04 -6.06 -14.59
N ASP A 36 -4.97 -5.37 -13.97
CA ASP A 36 -4.97 -3.92 -13.88
C ASP A 36 -4.80 -3.50 -12.41
N TYR A 37 -4.12 -2.40 -12.18
CA TYR A 37 -3.97 -1.88 -10.83
C TYR A 37 -4.16 -0.37 -10.76
N ASP A 38 -4.60 0.07 -9.60
CA ASP A 38 -4.83 1.48 -9.33
C ASP A 38 -3.58 2.15 -8.75
N VAL A 39 -3.33 3.37 -9.25
CA VAL A 39 -2.40 4.33 -8.67
C VAL A 39 -3.24 5.50 -8.18
N TYR A 40 -3.23 5.74 -6.88
CA TYR A 40 -4.04 6.78 -6.26
C TYR A 40 -3.44 8.15 -6.52
N GLU A 41 -4.28 9.08 -6.99
CA GLU A 41 -3.84 10.44 -7.33
C GLU A 41 -3.92 11.41 -6.15
N ASP A 42 -4.80 11.14 -5.19
CA ASP A 42 -4.94 11.95 -3.99
C ASP A 42 -4.10 11.36 -2.85
N GLU A 43 -2.97 12.00 -2.59
CA GLU A 43 -1.98 11.56 -1.60
C GLU A 43 -2.48 11.71 -0.17
N TYR A 44 -3.18 12.80 0.11
CA TYR A 44 -3.74 13.07 1.43
C TYR A 44 -4.86 12.08 1.75
N GLU A 45 -5.85 11.96 0.87
CA GLU A 45 -6.96 11.03 1.05
C GLU A 45 -6.45 9.60 1.23
N PHE A 46 -5.43 9.18 0.45
CA PHE A 46 -4.81 7.87 0.60
C PHE A 46 -4.25 7.66 2.01
N LEU A 47 -3.46 8.61 2.54
CA LEU A 47 -2.89 8.49 3.89
C LEU A 47 -3.97 8.45 4.97
N ILE A 48 -5.04 9.24 4.83
CA ILE A 48 -6.18 9.18 5.76
C ILE A 48 -6.82 7.78 5.76
N TRP A 49 -7.06 7.20 4.58
CA TRP A 49 -7.60 5.84 4.48
C TRP A 49 -6.67 4.79 5.13
N GLN A 50 -5.34 4.94 4.97
CA GLN A 50 -4.39 4.06 5.66
C GLN A 50 -4.49 4.19 7.18
N ILE A 51 -4.59 5.41 7.72
CA ILE A 51 -4.75 5.64 9.16
C ILE A 51 -6.09 5.07 9.65
N VAL A 52 -7.17 5.28 8.92
CA VAL A 52 -8.50 4.71 9.24
C VAL A 52 -8.43 3.19 9.34
N GLY A 53 -7.72 2.54 8.43
CA GLY A 53 -7.62 1.07 8.35
C GLY A 53 -6.72 0.40 9.40
N GLN A 54 -5.91 1.16 10.13
CA GLN A 54 -4.96 0.56 11.08
C GLN A 54 -5.65 -0.29 12.14
N MET A 55 -5.17 -1.53 12.33
CA MET A 55 -5.60 -2.46 13.39
C MET A 55 -7.08 -2.84 13.37
N ILE A 56 -7.76 -2.72 12.23
CA ILE A 56 -9.16 -3.13 12.05
C ILE A 56 -9.30 -3.93 10.74
N SER A 57 -10.43 -4.61 10.57
CA SER A 57 -10.73 -5.37 9.35
C SER A 57 -11.04 -4.45 8.15
N GLY A 58 -10.85 -4.95 6.92
CA GLY A 58 -11.19 -4.22 5.69
C GLY A 58 -12.65 -3.72 5.67
N LYS A 59 -13.62 -4.57 6.10
CA LYS A 59 -15.03 -4.17 6.20
C LYS A 59 -15.26 -3.02 7.17
N ALA A 60 -14.54 -3.01 8.31
CA ALA A 60 -14.64 -1.91 9.28
C ALA A 60 -13.98 -0.64 8.73
N THR A 61 -12.85 -0.78 8.04
CA THR A 61 -12.18 0.33 7.35
C THR A 61 -13.10 0.99 6.34
N GLU A 62 -13.71 0.21 5.47
CA GLU A 62 -14.64 0.70 4.46
C GLU A 62 -15.84 1.43 5.10
N LYS A 63 -16.45 0.84 6.13
CA LYS A 63 -17.59 1.44 6.82
C LYS A 63 -17.24 2.79 7.48
N ILE A 64 -16.08 2.89 8.12
CA ILE A 64 -15.63 4.12 8.78
C ILE A 64 -15.19 5.15 7.73
N GLY A 65 -14.41 4.74 6.74
CA GLY A 65 -13.95 5.61 5.66
C GLY A 65 -15.09 6.22 4.87
N ASN A 66 -16.10 5.41 4.49
CA ASN A 66 -17.29 5.92 3.78
C ASN A 66 -18.08 6.92 4.61
N ARG A 67 -18.22 6.71 5.94
CA ARG A 67 -18.84 7.70 6.82
C ARG A 67 -18.01 8.98 6.88
N LEU A 68 -16.69 8.86 7.00
CA LEU A 68 -15.81 10.03 7.00
C LEU A 68 -15.95 10.82 5.69
N THR A 69 -15.97 10.15 4.55
CA THR A 69 -16.21 10.77 3.24
C THR A 69 -17.56 11.52 3.20
N GLN A 70 -18.61 10.93 3.76
CA GLN A 70 -19.93 11.60 3.86
C GLN A 70 -19.89 12.85 4.73
N TRP A 71 -19.19 12.79 5.88
CA TRP A 71 -19.03 13.94 6.78
C TRP A 71 -18.15 15.05 6.18
N CYS A 72 -17.26 14.68 5.24
CA CYS A 72 -16.46 15.59 4.44
C CYS A 72 -17.14 15.96 3.09
N GLU A 73 -18.47 15.90 3.00
CA GLU A 73 -19.25 16.28 1.81
C GLU A 73 -18.83 15.62 0.50
N GLY A 74 -18.30 14.42 0.59
CA GLY A 74 -17.94 13.57 -0.57
C GLY A 74 -16.45 13.54 -0.92
N ALA A 75 -15.61 14.38 -0.31
CA ALA A 75 -14.16 14.35 -0.52
C ALA A 75 -13.39 14.55 0.79
N ILE A 76 -12.50 13.64 1.11
CA ILE A 76 -11.63 13.74 2.30
C ILE A 76 -10.47 14.69 1.95
N THR A 77 -10.66 15.97 2.20
CA THR A 77 -9.60 16.98 2.09
C THR A 77 -9.11 17.42 3.47
N ARG A 78 -7.94 18.03 3.53
CA ARG A 78 -7.42 18.57 4.79
C ARG A 78 -8.36 19.61 5.39
N GLU A 79 -8.87 20.49 4.55
CA GLU A 79 -9.81 21.55 4.92
C GLU A 79 -11.09 20.96 5.52
N ALA A 80 -11.71 19.99 4.83
CA ALA A 80 -12.93 19.33 5.31
C ALA A 80 -12.71 18.60 6.66
N ILE A 81 -11.54 18.00 6.86
CA ILE A 81 -11.18 17.38 8.15
C ILE A 81 -10.96 18.44 9.23
N ASP A 82 -10.39 19.61 8.91
CA ASP A 82 -10.14 20.67 9.89
C ASP A 82 -11.46 21.33 10.38
N GLU A 83 -12.53 21.29 9.58
CA GLU A 83 -13.86 21.76 9.97
C GLU A 83 -14.57 20.82 10.96
N LEU A 84 -14.18 19.54 11.02
CA LEU A 84 -14.76 18.56 11.94
C LEU A 84 -14.09 18.67 13.33
N THR A 85 -14.92 18.63 14.37
CA THR A 85 -14.40 18.52 15.75
C THR A 85 -13.88 17.11 16.04
N ASP A 86 -13.08 16.95 17.10
CA ASP A 86 -12.62 15.62 17.53
C ASP A 86 -13.79 14.71 17.95
N ASP A 87 -14.87 15.30 18.47
CA ASP A 87 -16.09 14.56 18.80
C ASP A 87 -16.82 14.08 17.54
N ASP A 88 -16.83 14.88 16.48
CA ASP A 88 -17.38 14.46 15.18
C ASP A 88 -16.57 13.29 14.61
N LEU A 89 -15.25 13.39 14.61
CA LEU A 89 -14.38 12.31 14.16
C LEU A 89 -14.55 11.03 15.00
N ARG A 90 -14.84 11.15 16.29
CA ARG A 90 -15.20 10.01 17.15
C ARG A 90 -16.54 9.39 16.78
N ARG A 91 -17.56 10.22 16.46
CA ARG A 91 -18.88 9.74 16.01
C ARG A 91 -18.78 9.01 14.66
N VAL A 92 -17.87 9.44 13.78
CA VAL A 92 -17.53 8.70 12.55
C VAL A 92 -17.02 7.30 12.86
N GLY A 93 -16.34 7.10 13.99
CA GLY A 93 -15.81 5.81 14.46
C GLY A 93 -14.28 5.76 14.56
N LEU A 94 -13.63 6.91 14.54
CA LEU A 94 -12.18 6.98 14.74
C LEU A 94 -11.81 6.88 16.22
N SER A 95 -10.72 6.17 16.53
CA SER A 95 -10.16 6.15 17.86
C SER A 95 -9.36 7.42 18.16
N ARG A 96 -9.21 7.77 19.43
CA ARG A 96 -8.40 8.93 19.84
C ARG A 96 -6.99 8.96 19.23
N PRO A 97 -6.22 7.84 19.22
CA PRO A 97 -4.92 7.84 18.55
C PRO A 97 -5.00 8.20 17.06
N LYS A 98 -5.97 7.64 16.31
CA LYS A 98 -6.14 7.94 14.88
C LYS A 98 -6.48 9.41 14.64
N ILE A 99 -7.34 10.00 15.45
CA ILE A 99 -7.65 11.43 15.41
C ILE A 99 -6.38 12.24 15.63
N SER A 100 -5.59 11.92 16.65
CA SER A 100 -4.32 12.58 16.92
C SER A 100 -3.32 12.45 15.74
N TYR A 101 -3.30 11.30 15.05
CA TYR A 101 -2.44 11.10 13.88
C TYR A 101 -2.90 11.97 12.70
N ILE A 102 -4.19 12.04 12.44
CA ILE A 102 -4.79 12.87 11.39
C ILE A 102 -4.51 14.35 11.66
N ARG A 103 -4.72 14.83 12.90
CA ARG A 103 -4.42 16.22 13.27
C ARG A 103 -2.94 16.55 13.08
N SER A 104 -2.03 15.67 13.56
CA SER A 104 -0.60 15.84 13.36
C SER A 104 -0.18 15.86 11.88
N LEU A 105 -0.84 15.05 11.05
CA LEU A 105 -0.61 15.08 9.59
C LEU A 105 -1.08 16.39 8.97
N ASN A 106 -2.26 16.89 9.37
CA ASN A 106 -2.79 18.19 8.91
C ASN A 106 -1.85 19.34 9.28
N ASP A 107 -1.35 19.34 10.54
CA ASP A 107 -0.42 20.36 11.01
C ASP A 107 0.88 20.32 10.21
N ALA A 108 1.43 19.13 9.95
CA ALA A 108 2.65 18.96 9.15
C ALA A 108 2.50 19.48 7.71
N ILE A 109 1.35 19.25 7.09
CA ILE A 109 1.04 19.79 5.75
C ILE A 109 0.90 21.31 5.81
N LYS A 110 0.18 21.84 6.81
CA LYS A 110 -0.06 23.26 6.98
C LYS A 110 1.22 24.05 7.22
N THR A 111 2.17 23.48 7.96
CA THR A 111 3.47 24.10 8.24
C THR A 111 4.49 23.91 7.13
N GLY A 112 4.18 23.12 6.10
CA GLY A 112 5.11 22.76 5.02
C GLY A 112 6.15 21.70 5.45
N GLU A 113 6.02 21.12 6.65
CA GLU A 113 6.88 20.01 7.07
C GLU A 113 6.64 18.77 6.22
N LEU A 114 5.40 18.52 5.78
CA LEU A 114 5.06 17.52 4.78
C LEU A 114 4.63 18.19 3.48
N ASP A 115 5.47 18.08 2.46
CA ASP A 115 5.17 18.51 1.09
C ASP A 115 5.15 17.26 0.17
N PHE A 116 4.01 16.97 -0.42
CA PHE A 116 3.85 15.85 -1.33
C PHE A 116 4.66 16.03 -2.63
N ALA A 117 4.83 17.26 -3.10
CA ALA A 117 5.66 17.53 -4.27
C ALA A 117 7.15 17.25 -3.99
N GLU A 118 7.61 17.50 -2.76
CA GLU A 118 8.95 17.10 -2.31
C GLU A 118 9.07 15.57 -2.29
N LEU A 119 8.11 14.83 -1.69
CA LEU A 119 8.15 13.37 -1.61
C LEU A 119 8.31 12.70 -2.98
N ARG A 120 7.68 13.24 -4.01
CA ARG A 120 7.79 12.73 -5.38
C ARG A 120 9.22 12.80 -5.94
N ARG A 121 10.03 13.74 -5.46
CA ARG A 121 11.41 14.00 -5.93
C ARG A 121 12.45 13.20 -5.14
N LEU A 122 12.12 12.77 -3.92
CA LEU A 122 13.02 12.00 -3.08
C LEU A 122 13.23 10.58 -3.62
N ASN A 123 14.36 9.96 -3.27
CA ASN A 123 14.57 8.52 -3.45
C ASN A 123 13.75 7.72 -2.42
N ASP A 124 13.65 6.40 -2.61
CA ASP A 124 12.80 5.55 -1.80
C ASP A 124 13.19 5.50 -0.31
N GLU A 125 14.49 5.58 -0.01
CA GLU A 125 15.00 5.61 1.36
C GLU A 125 14.60 6.89 2.08
N ASP A 126 14.75 8.03 1.42
CA ASP A 126 14.38 9.34 1.95
C ASP A 126 12.86 9.49 2.10
N VAL A 127 12.06 8.98 1.14
CA VAL A 127 10.59 8.90 1.28
C VAL A 127 10.21 8.08 2.51
N MET A 128 10.81 6.90 2.67
CA MET A 128 10.56 6.04 3.83
C MET A 128 10.90 6.75 5.13
N LYS A 129 12.05 7.40 5.20
CA LYS A 129 12.51 8.15 6.38
C LYS A 129 11.59 9.32 6.69
N LYS A 130 11.26 10.12 5.69
CA LYS A 130 10.39 11.30 5.82
C LYS A 130 9.00 10.92 6.30
N LEU A 131 8.35 9.95 5.65
CA LEU A 131 7.00 9.52 6.03
C LEU A 131 6.97 8.94 7.45
N ARG A 132 7.97 8.17 7.85
CA ARG A 132 8.06 7.59 9.20
C ARG A 132 8.37 8.59 10.30
N SER A 133 8.78 9.80 9.99
CA SER A 133 8.91 10.87 11.00
C SER A 133 7.57 11.38 11.50
N PHE A 134 6.49 11.17 10.74
CA PHE A 134 5.15 11.59 11.14
C PHE A 134 4.47 10.54 12.02
N ARG A 135 3.87 11.01 13.09
CA ARG A 135 3.16 10.16 14.04
C ARG A 135 2.01 9.43 13.36
N GLY A 136 1.92 8.11 13.57
CA GLY A 136 0.89 7.27 12.95
C GLY A 136 1.26 6.72 11.57
N ILE A 137 2.39 7.10 10.99
CA ILE A 137 2.90 6.54 9.75
C ILE A 137 4.07 5.60 10.04
N GLY A 138 3.79 4.30 10.00
CA GLY A 138 4.80 3.24 10.14
C GLY A 138 5.41 2.82 8.81
N ALA A 139 6.38 1.89 8.89
CA ALA A 139 7.04 1.34 7.70
C ALA A 139 6.05 0.73 6.70
N TRP A 140 5.00 0.05 7.18
CA TRP A 140 3.96 -0.50 6.31
C TRP A 140 3.21 0.59 5.54
N THR A 141 2.72 1.64 6.22
CA THR A 141 2.00 2.75 5.58
C THR A 141 2.89 3.47 4.56
N ALA A 142 4.16 3.73 4.90
CA ALA A 142 5.11 4.35 3.98
C ALA A 142 5.37 3.46 2.75
N THR A 143 5.49 2.14 2.92
CA THR A 143 5.62 1.18 1.81
C THR A 143 4.39 1.21 0.90
N MET A 144 3.18 1.21 1.47
CA MET A 144 1.94 1.29 0.70
C MET A 144 1.85 2.60 -0.09
N TYR A 145 2.24 3.72 0.53
CA TYR A 145 2.28 5.00 -0.16
C TYR A 145 3.25 4.99 -1.36
N MET A 146 4.45 4.46 -1.19
CA MET A 146 5.42 4.34 -2.30
C MET A 146 4.90 3.47 -3.44
N ILE A 147 4.26 2.33 -3.14
CA ILE A 147 3.74 1.40 -4.14
C ILE A 147 2.48 1.97 -4.81
N PHE A 148 1.50 2.45 -4.04
CA PHE A 148 0.16 2.72 -4.54
C PHE A 148 -0.09 4.18 -4.91
N VAL A 149 0.75 5.12 -4.45
CA VAL A 149 0.63 6.55 -4.75
C VAL A 149 1.79 7.01 -5.64
N LEU A 150 3.04 6.78 -5.23
CA LEU A 150 4.20 7.18 -6.02
C LEU A 150 4.48 6.24 -7.20
N ASP A 151 3.80 5.10 -7.28
CA ASP A 151 3.99 4.05 -8.30
C ASP A 151 5.46 3.61 -8.43
N ARG A 152 6.18 3.58 -7.29
CA ARG A 152 7.57 3.11 -7.26
C ARG A 152 7.60 1.63 -7.63
N GLN A 153 8.43 1.27 -8.62
CA GLN A 153 8.37 -0.05 -9.23
C GLN A 153 9.17 -1.11 -8.47
N ASP A 154 10.12 -0.72 -7.62
CA ASP A 154 11.07 -1.65 -7.00
C ASP A 154 11.07 -1.63 -5.46
N VAL A 155 9.90 -1.45 -4.88
CA VAL A 155 9.72 -1.46 -3.41
C VAL A 155 9.29 -2.84 -2.93
N ILE A 156 9.98 -3.37 -1.90
CA ILE A 156 9.67 -4.66 -1.31
C ILE A 156 8.69 -4.48 -0.14
N SER A 157 7.53 -5.14 -0.21
CA SER A 157 6.47 -5.04 0.80
C SER A 157 6.68 -5.97 2.01
N MET A 158 7.92 -6.01 2.56
CA MET A 158 8.30 -6.95 3.63
C MET A 158 7.62 -6.72 4.98
N TYR A 159 6.92 -5.61 5.15
CA TYR A 159 6.16 -5.29 6.37
C TYR A 159 4.68 -5.63 6.27
N ASP A 160 4.25 -6.15 5.11
CA ASP A 160 2.86 -6.47 4.83
C ASP A 160 2.57 -7.96 5.07
N ARG A 161 1.61 -8.24 5.95
CA ARG A 161 1.23 -9.62 6.29
C ARG A 161 0.71 -10.40 5.09
N CYS A 162 -0.05 -9.74 4.23
CA CYS A 162 -0.60 -10.34 3.02
C CYS A 162 0.53 -10.74 2.06
N PHE A 163 1.51 -9.85 1.88
CA PHE A 163 2.71 -10.15 1.11
C PHE A 163 3.48 -11.35 1.69
N LEU A 164 3.70 -11.37 3.00
CA LEU A 164 4.43 -12.45 3.68
C LEU A 164 3.68 -13.80 3.61
N GLU A 165 2.36 -13.79 3.69
CA GLU A 165 1.53 -14.98 3.53
C GLU A 165 1.71 -15.60 2.15
N VAL A 166 1.59 -14.78 1.09
CA VAL A 166 1.78 -15.26 -0.29
C VAL A 166 3.22 -15.68 -0.55
N TYR A 167 4.18 -14.97 0.01
CA TYR A 167 5.59 -15.33 -0.09
C TYR A 167 5.85 -16.75 0.46
N ARG A 168 5.35 -17.05 1.67
CA ARG A 168 5.43 -18.41 2.25
C ARG A 168 4.80 -19.46 1.34
N TRP A 169 3.58 -19.20 0.92
CA TRP A 169 2.83 -20.10 0.05
C TRP A 169 3.55 -20.35 -1.29
N LEU A 170 3.98 -19.29 -1.96
CA LEU A 170 4.59 -19.38 -3.28
C LEU A 170 5.94 -20.10 -3.23
N TYR A 171 6.74 -19.83 -2.21
CA TYR A 171 8.10 -20.37 -2.11
C TYR A 171 8.24 -21.60 -1.20
N ASP A 172 7.12 -22.05 -0.62
CA ASP A 172 7.07 -23.22 0.29
C ASP A 172 8.14 -23.08 1.39
N THR A 173 8.12 -21.96 2.11
CA THR A 173 9.15 -21.58 3.10
C THR A 173 8.56 -20.88 4.30
N ASP A 174 9.08 -21.18 5.49
CA ASP A 174 8.79 -20.44 6.71
C ASP A 174 9.81 -19.32 6.98
N ASP A 175 10.91 -19.28 6.22
CA ASP A 175 11.91 -18.20 6.34
C ASP A 175 11.42 -16.93 5.65
N ILE A 176 10.90 -16.05 6.47
CA ILE A 176 10.46 -14.70 6.10
C ILE A 176 11.36 -13.62 6.70
N SER A 177 12.62 -13.98 7.03
CA SER A 177 13.59 -12.98 7.49
C SER A 177 13.81 -11.91 6.42
N PRO A 178 14.05 -10.66 6.83
CA PRO A 178 14.31 -9.56 5.89
C PRO A 178 15.44 -9.89 4.90
N ASP A 179 16.47 -10.58 5.35
CA ASP A 179 17.61 -10.94 4.49
C ASP A 179 17.25 -12.01 3.46
N SER A 180 16.46 -13.02 3.85
CA SER A 180 15.95 -14.03 2.92
C SER A 180 15.06 -13.42 1.85
N ILE A 181 14.12 -12.54 2.25
CA ILE A 181 13.23 -11.82 1.33
C ILE A 181 14.05 -10.93 0.38
N LYS A 182 14.98 -10.12 0.88
CA LYS A 182 15.84 -9.25 0.07
C LYS A 182 16.67 -10.05 -0.94
N LYS A 183 17.27 -11.15 -0.51
CA LYS A 183 18.04 -12.06 -1.40
C LYS A 183 17.20 -12.58 -2.56
N ARG A 184 15.94 -12.93 -2.30
CA ARG A 184 15.03 -13.39 -3.35
C ARG A 184 14.55 -12.23 -4.21
N ALA A 185 14.17 -11.12 -3.59
CA ALA A 185 13.68 -9.92 -4.27
C ALA A 185 14.71 -9.30 -5.22
N ALA A 186 16.00 -9.55 -5.01
CA ALA A 186 17.03 -9.19 -5.98
C ALA A 186 16.78 -9.75 -7.39
N LYS A 187 16.06 -10.88 -7.51
CA LYS A 187 15.64 -11.44 -8.80
C LYS A 187 14.49 -10.66 -9.44
N TRP A 188 13.69 -9.98 -8.64
CA TRP A 188 12.52 -9.23 -9.10
C TRP A 188 12.88 -7.81 -9.55
N SER A 189 14.01 -7.29 -9.09
CA SER A 189 14.46 -5.94 -9.45
C SER A 189 14.58 -5.78 -10.98
N PRO A 190 14.08 -4.66 -11.52
CA PRO A 190 13.57 -3.45 -10.87
C PRO A 190 12.02 -3.43 -10.71
N TYR A 191 11.36 -4.56 -10.46
CA TYR A 191 9.90 -4.68 -10.47
C TYR A 191 9.32 -5.37 -9.22
N ALA A 192 9.95 -5.22 -8.05
CA ALA A 192 9.50 -5.85 -6.80
C ALA A 192 8.07 -5.40 -6.40
N SER A 193 7.67 -4.17 -6.70
CA SER A 193 6.32 -3.67 -6.44
C SER A 193 5.26 -4.37 -7.31
N ILE A 194 5.60 -4.77 -8.53
CA ILE A 194 4.71 -5.53 -9.39
C ILE A 194 4.47 -6.93 -8.80
N VAL A 195 5.50 -7.53 -8.21
CA VAL A 195 5.34 -8.82 -7.48
C VAL A 195 4.37 -8.65 -6.31
N ALA A 196 4.50 -7.58 -5.52
CA ALA A 196 3.57 -7.30 -4.42
C ALA A 196 2.11 -7.17 -4.92
N ARG A 197 1.89 -6.49 -6.05
CA ARG A 197 0.57 -6.36 -6.66
C ARG A 197 -0.01 -7.73 -7.07
N TYR A 198 0.77 -8.59 -7.73
CA TYR A 198 0.34 -9.96 -8.03
C TYR A 198 0.05 -10.77 -6.76
N PHE A 199 0.81 -10.56 -5.68
CA PHE A 199 0.57 -11.25 -4.42
C PHE A 199 -0.80 -10.91 -3.83
N TYR A 200 -1.24 -9.66 -3.91
CA TYR A 200 -2.59 -9.28 -3.51
C TYR A 200 -3.66 -9.97 -4.38
N TYR A 201 -3.46 -10.05 -5.70
CA TYR A 201 -4.36 -10.80 -6.58
C TYR A 201 -4.43 -12.29 -6.24
N PHE A 202 -3.32 -12.92 -5.82
CA PHE A 202 -3.34 -14.33 -5.41
C PHE A 202 -4.21 -14.55 -4.17
N LEU A 203 -4.15 -13.64 -3.20
CA LEU A 203 -5.00 -13.68 -2.02
C LEU A 203 -6.48 -13.45 -2.37
N ASP A 204 -6.77 -12.41 -3.10
CA ASP A 204 -8.14 -12.03 -3.46
C ASP A 204 -8.85 -13.14 -4.23
N ARG A 205 -8.13 -13.85 -5.10
CA ARG A 205 -8.64 -15.02 -5.83
C ARG A 205 -8.58 -16.32 -5.02
N GLY A 206 -8.11 -16.28 -3.80
CA GLY A 206 -8.07 -17.42 -2.88
C GLY A 206 -7.11 -18.53 -3.29
N LEU A 207 -6.09 -18.25 -4.12
CA LEU A 207 -5.12 -19.25 -4.58
C LEU A 207 -4.26 -19.82 -3.45
N THR A 208 -4.03 -19.04 -2.41
CA THR A 208 -3.26 -19.46 -1.22
C THR A 208 -3.96 -20.52 -0.37
N LYS A 209 -5.25 -20.80 -0.61
CA LYS A 209 -6.02 -21.82 0.10
C LYS A 209 -5.63 -23.25 -0.30
N THR A 210 -4.92 -23.41 -1.39
CA THR A 210 -4.43 -24.71 -1.87
C THR A 210 -2.90 -24.70 -1.94
N LYS A 211 -2.28 -25.88 -1.77
CA LYS A 211 -0.82 -25.97 -1.88
C LYS A 211 -0.36 -25.60 -3.31
N PHE A 212 0.63 -24.72 -3.40
CA PHE A 212 1.23 -24.36 -4.69
C PHE A 212 1.92 -25.58 -5.30
N LYS A 213 1.49 -26.01 -6.48
CA LYS A 213 2.12 -27.12 -7.22
C LYS A 213 2.98 -26.53 -8.35
N LEU A 214 4.27 -26.81 -8.33
CA LEU A 214 5.19 -26.50 -9.43
C LEU A 214 4.84 -27.31 -10.68
#